data_2b49c8af442175b554e106dff4d758af
#
_entry.id   2b49c8af442175b554e106dff4d758af
#
_cell.length_a   1.000
_cell.length_b   1.000
_cell.length_c   1.000
_cell.angle_alpha   90.00
_cell.angle_beta   90.00
_cell.angle_gamma   90.00
#
_symmetry.space_group_name_H-M   'P 1'
#
loop_
_entity.id
_entity.type
_entity.pdbx_description
1 polymer ?
#
loop_
_entity_poly.entity_id
_entity_poly.type
_entity_poly.pdbx_seq_one_letter_code
_entity_poly.pdbx_strand_id
1 'polypeptide(L)'
;LLTKIKPLLHIISHTDLDGVAAAALAWHANRGSEQLLRISLTGYGDVDSLILETMQAGQDALVLDLFCQREQTVDEIDRGFKEGDKPFLFDHHESTFKRYGNRKWAVIDTKHCGAMVYWNWLMAQDMPEERKARIALMEPLVRIANDRDLWLGEIPESRLWQGLVTMCGQWGVLMRLVADPSALLSSEERAGAEDFVARQELRFEAAKEKILRTGDDLSFVCDGVLEFGDTSDFCGLILDRDPNPPLIAAVSAKRIGGDWAVSLRSRDGLSGRIMALLKDGKKIRGGGHGDASALYFPHHYSEEQIRESILAAMRAEKERTETPNVTLGELFKGLKI
;
A
#
# COMPACT_ATOMS: atom_id res chain seq x y z
N LEU A 1 -6.45 32.50 -33.92
CA LEU A 1 -5.98 32.41 -32.51
C LEU A 1 -5.95 30.95 -32.14
N LEU A 2 -4.78 30.27 -32.29
CA LEU A 2 -4.53 28.96 -31.74
C LEU A 2 -4.51 29.14 -30.22
N THR A 3 -5.56 28.74 -29.55
CA THR A 3 -5.57 28.62 -28.08
C THR A 3 -4.41 27.68 -27.69
N LYS A 4 -3.39 28.20 -27.01
CA LYS A 4 -2.34 27.36 -26.42
C LYS A 4 -3.04 26.30 -25.55
N ILE A 5 -2.90 25.03 -25.93
CA ILE A 5 -3.37 23.92 -25.10
C ILE A 5 -2.61 24.03 -23.79
N LYS A 6 -3.32 24.17 -22.67
CA LYS A 6 -2.68 24.20 -21.36
C LYS A 6 -1.96 22.87 -21.12
N PRO A 7 -0.72 22.90 -20.58
CA PRO A 7 -0.05 21.68 -20.20
C PRO A 7 -0.90 20.94 -19.15
N LEU A 8 -0.83 19.61 -19.13
CA LEU A 8 -1.57 18.78 -18.18
C LEU A 8 -0.60 18.12 -17.22
N LEU A 9 -0.91 18.17 -15.94
CA LEU A 9 -0.28 17.36 -14.90
C LEU A 9 -1.18 16.18 -14.56
N HIS A 10 -0.72 14.96 -14.83
CA HIS A 10 -1.41 13.73 -14.48
C HIS A 10 -0.90 13.21 -13.15
N ILE A 11 -1.72 13.30 -12.11
CA ILE A 11 -1.49 12.74 -10.78
C ILE A 11 -1.94 11.28 -10.81
N ILE A 12 -1.01 10.36 -10.63
CA ILE A 12 -1.24 8.91 -10.60
C ILE A 12 -0.93 8.44 -9.19
N SER A 13 -1.91 7.89 -8.47
CA SER A 13 -1.76 7.54 -7.07
C SER A 13 -2.42 6.21 -6.72
N HIS A 14 -2.04 5.62 -5.58
CA HIS A 14 -2.63 4.38 -5.11
C HIS A 14 -4.08 4.56 -4.64
N THR A 15 -4.76 3.47 -4.33
CA THR A 15 -6.21 3.45 -4.06
C THR A 15 -6.56 3.40 -2.58
N ASP A 16 -5.60 3.23 -1.68
CA ASP A 16 -5.79 3.22 -0.24
C ASP A 16 -5.78 4.63 0.38
N LEU A 17 -5.81 4.72 1.70
CA LEU A 17 -5.85 6.02 2.38
C LEU A 17 -4.61 6.87 2.10
N ASP A 18 -3.42 6.25 2.04
CA ASP A 18 -2.18 6.96 1.75
C ASP A 18 -2.20 7.55 0.34
N GLY A 19 -2.48 6.73 -0.67
CA GLY A 19 -2.56 7.19 -2.06
C GLY A 19 -3.66 8.24 -2.27
N VAL A 20 -4.82 8.10 -1.61
CA VAL A 20 -5.90 9.11 -1.67
C VAL A 20 -5.48 10.42 -1.03
N ALA A 21 -4.81 10.38 0.13
CA ALA A 21 -4.29 11.58 0.80
C ALA A 21 -3.20 12.26 -0.03
N ALA A 22 -2.28 11.47 -0.63
CA ALA A 22 -1.24 11.97 -1.53
C ALA A 22 -1.83 12.65 -2.78
N ALA A 23 -2.85 12.04 -3.40
CA ALA A 23 -3.53 12.63 -4.56
C ALA A 23 -4.24 13.93 -4.23
N ALA A 24 -4.95 14.00 -3.09
CA ALA A 24 -5.59 15.22 -2.60
C ALA A 24 -4.56 16.32 -2.30
N LEU A 25 -3.45 15.98 -1.65
CA LEU A 25 -2.34 16.87 -1.39
C LEU A 25 -1.77 17.45 -2.70
N ALA A 26 -1.55 16.58 -3.71
CA ALA A 26 -1.06 17.01 -5.02
C ALA A 26 -2.05 17.94 -5.73
N TRP A 27 -3.34 17.66 -5.62
CA TRP A 27 -4.37 18.56 -6.12
C TRP A 27 -4.28 19.94 -5.47
N HIS A 28 -4.29 20.02 -4.13
CA HIS A 28 -4.22 21.30 -3.42
C HIS A 28 -2.89 22.04 -3.64
N ALA A 29 -1.80 21.31 -3.82
CA ALA A 29 -0.50 21.89 -4.13
C ALA A 29 -0.45 22.52 -5.54
N ASN A 30 -1.19 21.98 -6.51
CA ASN A 30 -1.09 22.39 -7.91
C ASN A 30 -2.33 23.13 -8.44
N ARG A 31 -3.44 23.19 -7.68
CA ARG A 31 -4.62 23.97 -8.09
C ARG A 31 -4.26 25.46 -8.23
N GLY A 32 -4.79 26.07 -9.28
CA GLY A 32 -4.49 27.48 -9.59
C GLY A 32 -3.18 27.69 -10.37
N SER A 33 -2.45 26.62 -10.72
CA SER A 33 -1.36 26.66 -11.69
C SER A 33 -1.91 26.84 -13.12
N GLU A 34 -1.01 27.07 -14.06
CA GLU A 34 -1.39 27.13 -15.49
C GLU A 34 -1.73 25.75 -16.07
N GLN A 35 -1.40 24.66 -15.37
CA GLN A 35 -1.66 23.30 -15.78
C GLN A 35 -3.09 22.87 -15.50
N LEU A 36 -3.63 22.03 -16.38
CA LEU A 36 -4.82 21.24 -16.11
C LEU A 36 -4.42 20.06 -15.23
N LEU A 37 -5.27 19.70 -14.27
CA LEU A 37 -5.02 18.57 -13.38
C LEU A 37 -5.93 17.39 -13.75
N ARG A 38 -5.33 16.24 -13.93
CA ARG A 38 -5.99 14.94 -14.07
C ARG A 38 -5.54 14.05 -12.92
N ILE A 39 -6.45 13.27 -12.32
CA ILE A 39 -6.11 12.30 -11.30
C ILE A 39 -6.52 10.90 -11.77
N SER A 40 -5.67 9.92 -11.54
CA SER A 40 -5.99 8.49 -11.66
C SER A 40 -5.60 7.80 -10.35
N LEU A 41 -6.60 7.21 -9.69
CA LEU A 41 -6.36 6.28 -8.59
C LEU A 41 -6.29 4.88 -9.17
N THR A 42 -5.17 4.18 -8.96
CA THR A 42 -4.87 2.92 -9.63
C THR A 42 -4.08 1.97 -8.74
N GLY A 43 -4.01 0.72 -9.15
CA GLY A 43 -3.11 -0.28 -8.55
C GLY A 43 -1.96 -0.63 -9.48
N TYR A 44 -1.14 -1.58 -9.04
CA TYR A 44 0.06 -2.02 -9.77
C TYR A 44 -0.21 -2.63 -11.16
N GLY A 45 -1.47 -3.00 -11.49
CA GLY A 45 -1.81 -3.57 -12.80
C GLY A 45 -1.74 -2.56 -13.95
N ASP A 46 -2.12 -1.32 -13.68
CA ASP A 46 -2.33 -0.29 -14.73
C ASP A 46 -1.34 0.87 -14.66
N VAL A 47 -0.56 0.99 -13.58
CA VAL A 47 0.35 2.12 -13.36
C VAL A 47 1.35 2.32 -14.50
N ASP A 48 1.94 1.24 -15.03
CA ASP A 48 2.87 1.29 -16.16
C ASP A 48 2.24 1.92 -17.39
N SER A 49 1.01 1.49 -17.73
CA SER A 49 0.27 2.00 -18.89
C SER A 49 -0.04 3.49 -18.73
N LEU A 50 -0.49 3.91 -17.54
CA LEU A 50 -0.81 5.31 -17.25
C LEU A 50 0.42 6.22 -17.35
N ILE A 51 1.58 5.78 -16.85
CA ILE A 51 2.83 6.53 -16.94
C ILE A 51 3.23 6.68 -18.43
N LEU A 52 3.27 5.57 -19.17
CA LEU A 52 3.69 5.57 -20.58
C LEU A 52 2.76 6.42 -21.46
N GLU A 53 1.42 6.27 -21.28
CA GLU A 53 0.43 7.09 -22.01
C GLU A 53 0.62 8.59 -21.73
N THR A 54 0.90 8.96 -20.48
CA THR A 54 1.13 10.34 -20.07
C THR A 54 2.39 10.90 -20.74
N MET A 55 3.50 10.15 -20.70
CA MET A 55 4.75 10.53 -21.33
C MET A 55 4.63 10.64 -22.86
N GLN A 56 3.98 9.68 -23.51
CA GLN A 56 3.73 9.68 -24.95
C GLN A 56 2.87 10.85 -25.42
N ALA A 57 1.95 11.29 -24.56
CA ALA A 57 1.15 12.50 -24.81
C ALA A 57 1.90 13.80 -24.57
N GLY A 58 3.19 13.74 -24.16
CA GLY A 58 4.00 14.92 -23.82
C GLY A 58 3.46 15.70 -22.62
N GLN A 59 2.84 14.99 -21.68
CA GLN A 59 2.24 15.53 -20.46
C GLN A 59 3.13 15.22 -19.25
N ASP A 60 3.03 16.03 -18.21
CA ASP A 60 3.74 15.81 -16.96
C ASP A 60 3.03 14.74 -16.12
N ALA A 61 3.79 13.79 -15.58
CA ALA A 61 3.32 12.81 -14.62
C ALA A 61 3.79 13.18 -13.20
N LEU A 62 2.94 12.88 -12.21
CA LEU A 62 3.27 12.88 -10.78
C LEU A 62 2.76 11.56 -10.18
N VAL A 63 3.68 10.70 -9.78
CA VAL A 63 3.37 9.34 -9.29
C VAL A 63 3.58 9.30 -7.79
N LEU A 64 2.55 8.84 -7.05
CA LEU A 64 2.50 8.91 -5.59
C LEU A 64 2.10 7.56 -5.03
N ASP A 65 2.88 7.07 -4.05
CA ASP A 65 2.58 5.89 -3.26
C ASP A 65 2.44 4.59 -4.08
N LEU A 66 3.02 4.52 -5.25
CA LEU A 66 3.18 3.31 -6.06
C LEU A 66 4.16 3.58 -7.19
N PHE A 67 4.69 2.51 -7.79
CA PHE A 67 5.55 2.68 -8.95
C PHE A 67 5.40 1.54 -9.97
N CYS A 68 5.90 1.79 -11.19
CA CYS A 68 5.84 0.83 -12.30
C CYS A 68 6.54 -0.49 -11.95
N GLN A 69 6.05 -1.57 -12.57
CA GLN A 69 6.53 -2.93 -12.36
C GLN A 69 7.42 -3.43 -13.52
N ARG A 70 7.36 -2.74 -14.67
CA ARG A 70 8.03 -3.15 -15.90
C ARG A 70 9.32 -2.37 -16.11
N GLU A 71 10.43 -3.06 -16.37
CA GLU A 71 11.73 -2.43 -16.65
C GLU A 71 11.67 -1.52 -17.89
N GLN A 72 10.90 -1.90 -18.90
CA GLN A 72 10.70 -1.06 -20.09
C GLN A 72 10.13 0.32 -19.77
N THR A 73 9.22 0.42 -18.80
CA THR A 73 8.67 1.72 -18.36
C THR A 73 9.76 2.55 -17.70
N VAL A 74 10.62 1.92 -16.90
CA VAL A 74 11.76 2.60 -16.24
C VAL A 74 12.77 3.10 -17.27
N ASP A 75 13.06 2.29 -18.30
CA ASP A 75 13.96 2.68 -19.38
C ASP A 75 13.44 3.91 -20.17
N GLU A 76 12.13 3.99 -20.37
CA GLU A 76 11.50 5.17 -20.99
C GLU A 76 11.61 6.41 -20.08
N ILE A 77 11.39 6.24 -18.78
CA ILE A 77 11.56 7.31 -17.80
C ILE A 77 13.01 7.80 -17.77
N ASP A 78 13.97 6.89 -17.66
CA ASP A 78 15.41 7.22 -17.61
C ASP A 78 15.87 7.94 -18.88
N ARG A 79 15.30 7.61 -20.05
CA ARG A 79 15.57 8.31 -21.31
C ARG A 79 14.93 9.68 -21.41
N GLY A 80 13.74 9.85 -20.82
CA GLY A 80 12.96 11.08 -20.88
C GLY A 80 13.38 12.12 -19.85
N PHE A 81 13.90 11.71 -18.70
CA PHE A 81 14.25 12.59 -17.58
C PHE A 81 15.55 13.36 -17.85
N LYS A 82 15.49 14.68 -17.72
CA LYS A 82 16.62 15.58 -18.00
C LYS A 82 17.22 16.13 -16.72
N GLU A 83 18.47 16.54 -16.81
CA GLU A 83 19.12 17.25 -15.71
C GLU A 83 18.42 18.60 -15.44
N GLY A 84 18.02 18.81 -14.18
CA GLY A 84 17.25 19.98 -13.76
C GLY A 84 15.74 19.77 -13.70
N ASP A 85 15.22 18.65 -14.23
CA ASP A 85 13.82 18.26 -14.02
C ASP A 85 13.56 17.98 -12.54
N LYS A 86 12.33 18.26 -12.09
CA LYS A 86 11.90 17.94 -10.72
C LYS A 86 11.58 16.45 -10.61
N PRO A 87 11.81 15.85 -9.43
CA PRO A 87 11.34 14.48 -9.18
C PRO A 87 9.82 14.40 -9.37
N PHE A 88 9.37 13.29 -9.91
CA PHE A 88 7.95 13.05 -10.17
C PHE A 88 7.42 11.78 -9.50
N LEU A 89 8.30 10.96 -8.90
CA LEU A 89 7.94 9.82 -8.08
C LEU A 89 8.18 10.13 -6.61
N PHE A 90 7.16 9.88 -5.78
CA PHE A 90 7.24 9.94 -4.32
C PHE A 90 6.65 8.67 -3.76
N ASP A 91 7.50 7.85 -3.13
CA ASP A 91 7.15 6.50 -2.72
C ASP A 91 7.87 6.13 -1.41
N HIS A 92 7.44 5.07 -0.77
CA HIS A 92 8.03 4.57 0.47
C HIS A 92 8.31 3.06 0.43
N HIS A 93 7.93 2.38 -0.63
CA HIS A 93 8.10 0.94 -0.76
C HIS A 93 9.57 0.54 -0.83
N GLU A 94 10.01 -0.39 0.03
CA GLU A 94 11.38 -0.90 0.03
C GLU A 94 11.81 -1.47 -1.34
N SER A 95 10.89 -2.12 -2.06
CA SER A 95 11.16 -2.67 -3.39
C SER A 95 11.51 -1.58 -4.39
N THR A 96 10.82 -0.45 -4.31
CA THR A 96 11.07 0.74 -5.14
C THR A 96 12.38 1.41 -4.72
N PHE A 97 12.64 1.53 -3.41
CA PHE A 97 13.88 2.07 -2.89
C PHE A 97 15.11 1.26 -3.35
N LYS A 98 15.08 -0.07 -3.23
CA LYS A 98 16.18 -0.96 -3.63
C LYS A 98 16.50 -0.85 -5.13
N ARG A 99 15.50 -0.60 -5.96
CA ARG A 99 15.67 -0.51 -7.42
C ARG A 99 16.01 0.90 -7.90
N TYR A 100 15.40 1.92 -7.30
CA TYR A 100 15.34 3.27 -7.87
C TYR A 100 15.69 4.38 -6.89
N GLY A 101 16.08 4.09 -5.66
CA GLY A 101 16.41 5.08 -4.65
C GLY A 101 17.59 6.00 -5.00
N ASN A 102 18.38 5.65 -6.00
CA ASN A 102 19.48 6.47 -6.52
C ASN A 102 19.09 7.33 -7.74
N ARG A 103 17.83 7.25 -8.21
CA ARG A 103 17.36 8.00 -9.38
C ARG A 103 16.99 9.43 -9.00
N LYS A 104 17.41 10.42 -9.81
CA LYS A 104 17.08 11.83 -9.59
C LYS A 104 15.58 12.16 -9.75
N TRP A 105 14.85 11.32 -10.47
CA TRP A 105 13.41 11.46 -10.65
C TRP A 105 12.57 10.87 -9.50
N ALA A 106 13.19 10.25 -8.50
CA ALA A 106 12.52 9.62 -7.38
C ALA A 106 12.94 10.25 -6.05
N VAL A 107 11.97 10.42 -5.16
CA VAL A 107 12.14 10.70 -3.73
C VAL A 107 11.49 9.55 -2.97
N ILE A 108 12.31 8.73 -2.32
CA ILE A 108 11.83 7.53 -1.64
C ILE A 108 12.35 7.51 -0.20
N ASP A 109 11.44 7.44 0.75
CA ASP A 109 11.75 7.34 2.18
C ASP A 109 10.91 6.23 2.83
N THR A 110 11.54 5.12 3.16
CA THR A 110 10.89 3.94 3.75
C THR A 110 10.44 4.10 5.19
N LYS A 111 10.69 5.27 5.81
CA LYS A 111 10.29 5.57 7.20
C LYS A 111 8.95 6.28 7.30
N HIS A 112 8.42 6.76 6.18
CA HIS A 112 7.18 7.51 6.11
C HIS A 112 6.32 6.98 4.98
N CYS A 113 5.02 7.15 5.05
CA CYS A 113 4.11 6.83 3.97
C CYS A 113 4.28 7.76 2.75
N GLY A 114 3.78 7.38 1.58
CA GLY A 114 3.95 8.13 0.33
C GLY A 114 3.44 9.58 0.39
N ALA A 115 2.28 9.81 1.04
CA ALA A 115 1.75 11.16 1.27
C ALA A 115 2.69 12.02 2.11
N MET A 116 3.28 11.45 3.17
CA MET A 116 4.23 12.14 4.05
C MET A 116 5.53 12.44 3.31
N VAL A 117 6.04 11.51 2.50
CA VAL A 117 7.23 11.74 1.66
C VAL A 117 7.00 12.93 0.73
N TYR A 118 5.84 12.96 0.05
CA TYR A 118 5.52 14.07 -0.84
C TYR A 118 5.30 15.39 -0.09
N TRP A 119 4.62 15.37 1.05
CA TRP A 119 4.40 16.55 1.90
C TRP A 119 5.71 17.17 2.39
N ASN A 120 6.63 16.34 2.90
CA ASN A 120 7.95 16.77 3.36
C ASN A 120 8.74 17.43 2.23
N TRP A 121 8.73 16.83 1.04
CA TRP A 121 9.38 17.41 -0.11
C TRP A 121 8.77 18.75 -0.51
N LEU A 122 7.44 18.86 -0.57
CA LEU A 122 6.75 20.11 -0.87
C LEU A 122 7.11 21.22 0.11
N MET A 123 7.06 20.93 1.41
CA MET A 123 7.33 21.92 2.47
C MET A 123 8.78 22.41 2.47
N ALA A 124 9.70 21.65 1.91
CA ALA A 124 11.10 22.04 1.72
C ALA A 124 11.32 22.90 0.47
N GLN A 125 10.33 23.04 -0.43
CA GLN A 125 10.47 23.87 -1.63
C GLN A 125 10.22 25.35 -1.32
N ASP A 126 10.91 26.22 -2.06
CA ASP A 126 10.56 27.64 -2.10
C ASP A 126 9.26 27.83 -2.90
N MET A 127 8.25 28.43 -2.28
CA MET A 127 6.95 28.64 -2.89
C MET A 127 6.20 29.83 -2.26
N PRO A 128 5.19 30.39 -2.96
CA PRO A 128 4.36 31.47 -2.40
C PRO A 128 3.68 31.03 -1.08
N GLU A 129 3.63 31.93 -0.10
CA GLU A 129 3.05 31.69 1.22
C GLU A 129 1.62 31.16 1.17
N GLU A 130 0.80 31.65 0.24
CA GLU A 130 -0.58 31.18 0.06
C GLU A 130 -0.61 29.69 -0.34
N ARG A 131 0.30 29.26 -1.21
CA ARG A 131 0.43 27.83 -1.60
C ARG A 131 0.90 27.00 -0.42
N LYS A 132 1.89 27.49 0.31
CA LYS A 132 2.44 26.84 1.50
C LYS A 132 1.38 26.66 2.59
N ALA A 133 0.58 27.69 2.85
CA ALA A 133 -0.52 27.64 3.80
C ALA A 133 -1.57 26.58 3.40
N ARG A 134 -1.94 26.48 2.12
CA ARG A 134 -2.87 25.43 1.65
C ARG A 134 -2.32 24.02 1.86
N ILE A 135 -1.04 23.82 1.61
CA ILE A 135 -0.37 22.51 1.81
C ILE A 135 -0.32 22.20 3.30
N ALA A 136 -0.01 23.17 4.15
CA ALA A 136 0.05 23.00 5.61
C ALA A 136 -1.30 22.56 6.22
N LEU A 137 -2.43 22.98 5.65
CA LEU A 137 -3.76 22.53 6.08
C LEU A 137 -3.96 21.01 5.93
N MET A 138 -3.19 20.36 5.06
CA MET A 138 -3.26 18.91 4.84
C MET A 138 -2.43 18.10 5.85
N GLU A 139 -1.57 18.74 6.66
CA GLU A 139 -0.68 18.04 7.58
C GLU A 139 -1.41 17.05 8.50
N PRO A 140 -2.55 17.38 9.14
CA PRO A 140 -3.25 16.43 9.99
C PRO A 140 -3.69 15.16 9.23
N LEU A 141 -4.17 15.30 7.98
CA LEU A 141 -4.56 14.15 7.16
C LEU A 141 -3.34 13.31 6.77
N VAL A 142 -2.23 13.95 6.40
CA VAL A 142 -0.98 13.26 6.05
C VAL A 142 -0.45 12.46 7.24
N ARG A 143 -0.53 13.01 8.47
CA ARG A 143 -0.18 12.28 9.69
C ARG A 143 -1.10 11.10 9.96
N ILE A 144 -2.40 11.25 9.75
CA ILE A 144 -3.39 10.18 9.86
C ILE A 144 -3.09 9.07 8.85
N ALA A 145 -2.78 9.42 7.59
CA ALA A 145 -2.40 8.46 6.57
C ALA A 145 -1.10 7.72 6.95
N ASN A 146 -0.10 8.45 7.46
CA ASN A 146 1.16 7.87 7.90
C ASN A 146 0.99 6.91 9.09
N ASP A 147 0.17 7.26 10.07
CA ASP A 147 -0.16 6.40 11.20
C ASP A 147 -0.83 5.10 10.74
N ARG A 148 -1.76 5.24 9.78
CA ARG A 148 -2.50 4.11 9.26
C ARG A 148 -1.65 3.17 8.41
N ASP A 149 -0.84 3.73 7.52
CA ASP A 149 -0.05 2.96 6.56
C ASP A 149 1.10 2.21 7.23
N LEU A 150 1.77 2.86 8.18
CA LEU A 150 2.87 2.27 8.94
C LEU A 150 2.40 1.49 10.19
N TRP A 151 1.08 1.38 10.42
CA TRP A 151 0.49 0.64 11.55
C TRP A 151 0.99 1.12 12.92
N LEU A 152 1.21 2.44 13.09
CA LEU A 152 1.71 2.98 14.36
C LEU A 152 0.65 2.90 15.46
N GLY A 153 -0.63 3.13 15.13
CA GLY A 153 -1.75 3.08 16.08
C GLY A 153 -1.75 4.19 17.11
N GLU A 154 -1.05 5.29 16.82
CA GLU A 154 -0.92 6.45 17.70
C GLU A 154 -2.07 7.44 17.52
N ILE A 155 -2.73 7.43 16.35
CA ILE A 155 -3.81 8.35 15.99
C ILE A 155 -5.13 7.56 15.84
N PRO A 156 -6.07 7.65 16.81
CA PRO A 156 -7.34 6.91 16.74
C PRO A 156 -8.15 7.16 15.47
N GLU A 157 -8.09 8.38 14.93
CA GLU A 157 -8.77 8.77 13.70
C GLU A 157 -8.30 8.00 12.47
N SER A 158 -7.11 7.39 12.49
CA SER A 158 -6.56 6.65 11.35
C SER A 158 -7.43 5.46 10.94
N ARG A 159 -8.04 4.76 11.92
CA ARG A 159 -9.02 3.70 11.65
C ARG A 159 -10.34 4.24 11.09
N LEU A 160 -10.81 5.38 11.58
CA LEU A 160 -12.04 6.01 11.10
C LEU A 160 -11.89 6.44 9.64
N TRP A 161 -10.77 7.05 9.29
CA TRP A 161 -10.47 7.43 7.91
C TRP A 161 -10.35 6.22 6.97
N GLN A 162 -9.71 5.15 7.42
CA GLN A 162 -9.69 3.89 6.65
C GLN A 162 -11.09 3.31 6.47
N GLY A 163 -11.92 3.36 7.53
CA GLY A 163 -13.33 2.97 7.45
C GLY A 163 -14.09 3.81 6.42
N LEU A 164 -13.86 5.12 6.40
CA LEU A 164 -14.48 6.02 5.44
C LEU A 164 -14.08 5.68 3.99
N VAL A 165 -12.79 5.38 3.74
CA VAL A 165 -12.33 4.94 2.41
C VAL A 165 -13.03 3.63 2.00
N THR A 166 -13.21 2.70 2.93
CA THR A 166 -13.89 1.43 2.64
C THR A 166 -15.38 1.63 2.35
N MET A 167 -16.05 2.54 3.06
CA MET A 167 -17.49 2.81 2.92
C MET A 167 -17.82 3.64 1.67
N CYS A 168 -17.07 4.71 1.44
CA CYS A 168 -17.35 5.69 0.38
C CYS A 168 -16.59 5.41 -0.91
N GLY A 169 -15.65 4.48 -0.88
CA GLY A 169 -14.70 4.23 -1.95
C GLY A 169 -13.65 5.35 -2.07
N GLN A 170 -12.52 5.01 -2.67
CA GLN A 170 -11.37 5.91 -2.84
C GLN A 170 -11.74 7.22 -3.57
N TRP A 171 -12.61 7.16 -4.58
CA TRP A 171 -13.04 8.34 -5.31
C TRP A 171 -13.98 9.24 -4.50
N GLY A 172 -14.87 8.67 -3.68
CA GLY A 172 -15.73 9.43 -2.78
C GLY A 172 -14.91 10.25 -1.79
N VAL A 173 -13.93 9.61 -1.15
CA VAL A 173 -13.03 10.28 -0.21
C VAL A 173 -12.14 11.30 -0.90
N LEU A 174 -11.59 10.99 -2.07
CA LEU A 174 -10.80 11.96 -2.85
C LEU A 174 -11.61 13.21 -3.16
N MET A 175 -12.83 13.06 -3.68
CA MET A 175 -13.68 14.21 -4.02
C MET A 175 -14.05 15.05 -2.80
N ARG A 176 -14.29 14.42 -1.66
CA ARG A 176 -14.48 15.11 -0.37
C ARG A 176 -13.23 15.93 -0.02
N LEU A 177 -12.02 15.35 -0.12
CA LEU A 177 -10.76 16.02 0.20
C LEU A 177 -10.38 17.11 -0.80
N VAL A 178 -10.75 16.97 -2.06
CA VAL A 178 -10.61 18.04 -3.07
C VAL A 178 -11.49 19.25 -2.74
N ALA A 179 -12.72 19.00 -2.26
CA ALA A 179 -13.64 20.06 -1.86
C ALA A 179 -13.24 20.72 -0.54
N ASP A 180 -12.87 19.92 0.47
CA ASP A 180 -12.43 20.36 1.79
C ASP A 180 -11.20 19.56 2.24
N PRO A 181 -10.00 20.19 2.34
CA PRO A 181 -8.75 19.53 2.74
C PRO A 181 -8.70 19.19 4.24
N SER A 182 -9.72 19.55 5.01
CA SER A 182 -9.75 19.30 6.45
C SER A 182 -9.74 17.81 6.78
N ALA A 183 -8.91 17.43 7.74
CA ALA A 183 -8.92 16.09 8.34
C ALA A 183 -10.04 15.90 9.36
N LEU A 184 -10.85 16.94 9.66
CA LEU A 184 -11.98 16.82 10.56
C LEU A 184 -13.13 16.10 9.85
N LEU A 185 -13.56 14.98 10.41
CA LEU A 185 -14.77 14.31 9.96
C LEU A 185 -16.02 15.08 10.40
N SER A 186 -16.97 15.24 9.51
CA SER A 186 -18.30 15.72 9.89
C SER A 186 -18.96 14.76 10.89
N SER A 187 -20.01 15.19 11.57
CA SER A 187 -20.74 14.33 12.52
C SER A 187 -21.29 13.08 11.84
N GLU A 188 -21.73 13.18 10.59
CA GLU A 188 -22.26 12.07 9.80
C GLU A 188 -21.15 11.12 9.36
N GLU A 189 -20.03 11.63 8.84
CA GLU A 189 -18.84 10.84 8.47
C GLU A 189 -18.30 10.08 9.67
N ARG A 190 -18.16 10.77 10.81
CA ARG A 190 -17.69 10.16 12.06
C ARG A 190 -18.61 9.06 12.53
N ALA A 191 -19.92 9.32 12.64
CA ALA A 191 -20.89 8.31 13.08
C ALA A 191 -20.90 7.08 12.16
N GLY A 192 -20.84 7.28 10.85
CA GLY A 192 -20.75 6.19 9.87
C GLY A 192 -19.47 5.37 10.03
N ALA A 193 -18.31 6.05 10.16
CA ALA A 193 -17.02 5.38 10.35
C ALA A 193 -16.93 4.63 11.69
N GLU A 194 -17.47 5.19 12.77
CA GLU A 194 -17.54 4.54 14.08
C GLU A 194 -18.43 3.27 14.03
N ASP A 195 -19.59 3.34 13.38
CA ASP A 195 -20.45 2.17 13.18
C ASP A 195 -19.76 1.10 12.30
N PHE A 196 -19.05 1.49 11.26
CA PHE A 196 -18.24 0.58 10.44
C PHE A 196 -17.18 -0.13 11.28
N VAL A 197 -16.40 0.63 12.07
CA VAL A 197 -15.36 0.07 12.96
C VAL A 197 -15.97 -0.85 14.01
N ALA A 198 -17.12 -0.48 14.61
CA ALA A 198 -17.80 -1.33 15.58
C ALA A 198 -18.24 -2.66 14.95
N ARG A 199 -18.79 -2.66 13.75
CA ARG A 199 -19.13 -3.90 13.02
C ARG A 199 -17.91 -4.72 12.66
N GLN A 200 -16.80 -4.08 12.28
CA GLN A 200 -15.53 -4.74 12.04
C GLN A 200 -15.02 -5.45 13.29
N GLU A 201 -15.08 -4.81 14.47
CA GLU A 201 -14.70 -5.43 15.75
C GLU A 201 -15.55 -6.67 16.07
N LEU A 202 -16.85 -6.64 15.80
CA LEU A 202 -17.70 -7.83 15.98
C LEU A 202 -17.27 -8.99 15.07
N ARG A 203 -16.89 -8.70 13.82
CA ARG A 203 -16.35 -9.73 12.92
C ARG A 203 -15.02 -10.27 13.43
N PHE A 204 -14.17 -9.39 13.98
CA PHE A 204 -12.89 -9.79 14.55
C PHE A 204 -13.06 -10.69 15.78
N GLU A 205 -13.98 -10.37 16.70
CA GLU A 205 -14.26 -11.23 17.84
C GLU A 205 -14.74 -12.62 17.41
N ALA A 206 -15.62 -12.69 16.40
CA ALA A 206 -16.08 -13.97 15.86
C ALA A 206 -14.95 -14.75 15.14
N ALA A 207 -14.02 -14.07 14.50
CA ALA A 207 -12.90 -14.71 13.79
C ALA A 207 -11.80 -15.19 14.74
N LYS A 208 -11.63 -14.58 15.92
CA LYS A 208 -10.62 -15.00 16.92
C LYS A 208 -10.77 -16.46 17.33
N GLU A 209 -11.99 -16.94 17.48
CA GLU A 209 -12.29 -18.35 17.85
C GLU A 209 -11.82 -19.35 16.80
N LYS A 210 -11.50 -18.88 15.60
CA LYS A 210 -11.12 -19.72 14.44
C LYS A 210 -9.64 -19.62 14.09
N ILE A 211 -8.84 -18.95 14.93
CA ILE A 211 -7.41 -18.85 14.72
C ILE A 211 -6.77 -20.24 14.91
N LEU A 212 -6.13 -20.71 13.85
CA LEU A 212 -5.31 -21.92 13.89
C LEU A 212 -3.85 -21.53 14.19
N ARG A 213 -3.40 -21.84 15.38
CA ARG A 213 -2.01 -21.60 15.77
C ARG A 213 -1.13 -22.81 15.47
N THR A 214 0.07 -22.57 15.00
CA THR A 214 1.11 -23.59 14.84
C THR A 214 2.33 -23.13 15.65
N GLY A 215 2.40 -23.55 16.91
CA GLY A 215 3.41 -23.09 17.85
C GLY A 215 3.38 -21.56 18.02
N ASP A 216 4.58 -20.96 18.15
CA ASP A 216 4.76 -19.50 18.16
C ASP A 216 5.05 -18.95 16.78
N ASP A 217 5.03 -19.77 15.73
CA ASP A 217 5.45 -19.39 14.39
C ASP A 217 4.32 -18.73 13.60
N LEU A 218 3.15 -19.38 13.51
CA LEU A 218 2.08 -18.95 12.61
C LEU A 218 0.72 -18.94 13.31
N SER A 219 0.01 -17.82 13.18
CA SER A 219 -1.44 -17.74 13.37
C SER A 219 -2.12 -17.62 12.01
N PHE A 220 -2.94 -18.60 11.65
CA PHE A 220 -3.64 -18.68 10.36
C PHE A 220 -5.14 -18.61 10.57
N VAL A 221 -5.81 -17.78 9.78
CA VAL A 221 -7.28 -17.69 9.75
C VAL A 221 -7.75 -17.62 8.31
N CYS A 222 -8.76 -18.42 8.00
CA CYS A 222 -9.51 -18.31 6.77
C CYS A 222 -11.01 -18.41 7.10
N ASP A 223 -11.71 -17.28 7.10
CA ASP A 223 -13.11 -17.27 7.54
C ASP A 223 -13.99 -16.34 6.70
N GLY A 224 -15.17 -16.84 6.36
CA GLY A 224 -16.18 -16.09 5.62
C GLY A 224 -16.91 -15.01 6.44
N VAL A 225 -16.65 -14.91 7.75
CA VAL A 225 -17.17 -13.79 8.57
C VAL A 225 -16.35 -12.51 8.31
N LEU A 226 -15.09 -12.66 7.90
CA LEU A 226 -14.23 -11.54 7.54
C LEU A 226 -14.56 -11.06 6.13
N GLU A 227 -14.62 -9.77 5.96
CA GLU A 227 -14.63 -9.10 4.65
C GLU A 227 -13.22 -8.94 4.11
N PHE A 228 -13.09 -8.72 2.80
CA PHE A 228 -11.78 -8.58 2.16
C PHE A 228 -10.95 -7.43 2.78
N GLY A 229 -11.58 -6.31 3.11
CA GLY A 229 -10.94 -5.17 3.77
C GLY A 229 -10.52 -5.41 5.22
N ASP A 230 -11.03 -6.48 5.86
CA ASP A 230 -10.72 -6.80 7.25
C ASP A 230 -9.39 -7.53 7.43
N THR A 231 -8.91 -8.22 6.39
CA THR A 231 -7.82 -9.20 6.54
C THR A 231 -6.52 -8.57 7.02
N SER A 232 -6.21 -7.38 6.54
CA SER A 232 -5.03 -6.62 6.93
C SER A 232 -5.10 -6.18 8.39
N ASP A 233 -6.23 -5.62 8.79
CA ASP A 233 -6.48 -5.12 10.15
C ASP A 233 -6.49 -6.26 11.16
N PHE A 234 -7.08 -7.39 10.79
CA PHE A 234 -7.13 -8.56 11.68
C PHE A 234 -5.73 -9.18 11.88
N CYS A 235 -4.86 -9.17 10.86
CA CYS A 235 -3.46 -9.54 11.04
C CYS A 235 -2.76 -8.65 12.08
N GLY A 236 -2.92 -7.33 11.97
CA GLY A 236 -2.37 -6.37 12.93
C GLY A 236 -2.87 -6.66 14.35
N LEU A 237 -4.18 -6.85 14.49
CA LEU A 237 -4.80 -7.19 15.77
C LEU A 237 -4.21 -8.46 16.40
N ILE A 238 -3.97 -9.52 15.62
CA ILE A 238 -3.32 -10.73 16.09
C ILE A 238 -1.93 -10.44 16.64
N LEU A 239 -1.14 -9.62 15.94
CA LEU A 239 0.23 -9.29 16.36
C LEU A 239 0.27 -8.36 17.57
N ASP A 240 -0.71 -7.47 17.74
CA ASP A 240 -0.67 -6.41 18.75
C ASP A 240 -1.34 -6.81 20.06
N ARG A 241 -2.43 -7.61 19.99
CA ARG A 241 -3.24 -7.96 21.17
C ARG A 241 -2.97 -9.38 21.71
N ASP A 242 -2.25 -10.22 20.98
CA ASP A 242 -1.86 -11.53 21.49
C ASP A 242 -0.69 -11.36 22.48
N PRO A 243 -0.80 -11.84 23.72
CA PRO A 243 0.28 -11.78 24.69
C PRO A 243 1.53 -12.57 24.25
N ASN A 244 1.37 -13.55 23.37
CA ASN A 244 2.45 -14.30 22.71
C ASN A 244 2.26 -14.20 21.18
N PRO A 245 2.60 -13.05 20.56
CA PRO A 245 2.34 -12.85 19.15
C PRO A 245 3.10 -13.88 18.30
N PRO A 246 2.49 -14.37 17.21
CA PRO A 246 3.17 -15.26 16.29
C PRO A 246 4.26 -14.50 15.51
N LEU A 247 5.20 -15.22 14.92
CA LEU A 247 6.15 -14.63 13.97
C LEU A 247 5.42 -14.09 12.73
N ILE A 248 4.39 -14.81 12.27
CA ILE A 248 3.51 -14.38 11.18
C ILE A 248 2.03 -14.52 11.55
N ALA A 249 1.26 -13.49 11.30
CA ALA A 249 -0.19 -13.54 11.19
C ALA A 249 -0.57 -13.63 9.70
N ALA A 250 -1.32 -14.67 9.33
CA ALA A 250 -1.81 -14.91 7.96
C ALA A 250 -3.34 -15.00 7.96
N VAL A 251 -4.00 -14.07 7.29
CA VAL A 251 -5.46 -13.94 7.30
C VAL A 251 -6.01 -13.86 5.88
N SER A 252 -7.02 -14.68 5.60
CA SER A 252 -7.78 -14.63 4.35
C SER A 252 -9.28 -14.57 4.65
N ALA A 253 -9.98 -13.68 3.97
CA ALA A 253 -11.44 -13.76 3.87
C ALA A 253 -11.80 -14.87 2.87
N LYS A 254 -12.70 -15.76 3.25
CA LYS A 254 -13.14 -16.85 2.39
C LYS A 254 -13.80 -16.33 1.13
N ARG A 255 -13.31 -16.76 -0.04
CA ARG A 255 -13.86 -16.37 -1.34
C ARG A 255 -14.68 -17.49 -1.97
N ILE A 256 -15.78 -17.11 -2.60
CA ILE A 256 -16.57 -18.02 -3.44
C ILE A 256 -16.19 -17.68 -4.89
N GLY A 257 -15.41 -18.56 -5.52
CA GLY A 257 -14.86 -18.36 -6.85
C GLY A 257 -13.78 -17.27 -6.90
N GLY A 258 -12.67 -17.52 -7.57
CA GLY A 258 -11.52 -16.63 -7.66
C GLY A 258 -10.38 -16.98 -6.71
N ASP A 259 -9.23 -16.36 -6.91
CA ASP A 259 -8.00 -16.64 -6.16
C ASP A 259 -8.15 -16.24 -4.69
N TRP A 260 -7.48 -16.96 -3.80
CA TRP A 260 -7.36 -16.61 -2.40
C TRP A 260 -6.43 -15.41 -2.23
N ALA A 261 -6.87 -14.39 -1.53
CA ALA A 261 -6.00 -13.29 -1.11
C ALA A 261 -5.69 -13.45 0.38
N VAL A 262 -4.42 -13.71 0.68
CA VAL A 262 -3.93 -13.92 2.04
C VAL A 262 -3.06 -12.74 2.44
N SER A 263 -3.50 -11.97 3.42
CA SER A 263 -2.70 -10.92 4.04
C SER A 263 -1.71 -11.56 5.01
N LEU A 264 -0.47 -11.14 4.96
CA LEU A 264 0.60 -11.56 5.87
C LEU A 264 1.13 -10.36 6.63
N ARG A 265 1.35 -10.50 7.92
CA ARG A 265 2.01 -9.49 8.77
C ARG A 265 3.05 -10.15 9.67
N SER A 266 4.16 -9.43 9.89
CA SER A 266 5.24 -9.79 10.82
C SER A 266 5.83 -8.51 11.43
N ARG A 267 6.89 -8.62 12.25
CA ARG A 267 7.54 -7.45 12.86
C ARG A 267 9.02 -7.28 12.49
N ASP A 268 9.56 -8.16 11.66
CA ASP A 268 11.02 -8.21 11.37
C ASP A 268 11.32 -8.45 9.89
N GLY A 269 10.40 -8.05 9.01
CA GLY A 269 10.50 -8.26 7.57
C GLY A 269 10.21 -9.70 7.13
N LEU A 270 9.81 -10.60 8.04
CA LEU A 270 9.61 -12.01 7.72
C LEU A 270 8.48 -12.22 6.70
N SER A 271 7.38 -11.47 6.79
CA SER A 271 6.26 -11.62 5.86
C SER A 271 6.68 -11.35 4.42
N GLY A 272 7.51 -10.34 4.19
CA GLY A 272 8.06 -10.03 2.86
C GLY A 272 9.02 -11.11 2.35
N ARG A 273 9.84 -11.70 3.24
CA ARG A 273 10.74 -12.80 2.87
C ARG A 273 9.96 -14.07 2.52
N ILE A 274 8.93 -14.41 3.28
CA ILE A 274 8.04 -15.54 2.98
C ILE A 274 7.27 -15.31 1.67
N MET A 275 6.74 -14.11 1.45
CA MET A 275 6.09 -13.75 0.20
C MET A 275 7.05 -13.92 -0.99
N ALA A 276 8.30 -13.48 -0.86
CA ALA A 276 9.30 -13.61 -1.92
C ALA A 276 9.66 -15.07 -2.23
N LEU A 277 9.67 -15.96 -1.21
CA LEU A 277 9.91 -17.39 -1.39
C LEU A 277 8.75 -18.10 -2.10
N LEU A 278 7.50 -17.73 -1.79
CA LEU A 278 6.32 -18.38 -2.35
C LEU A 278 5.90 -17.84 -3.72
N LYS A 279 6.26 -16.57 -4.01
CA LYS A 279 5.93 -15.93 -5.28
C LYS A 279 6.71 -16.59 -6.43
N ASP A 280 6.04 -17.36 -7.27
CA ASP A 280 6.62 -17.99 -8.46
C ASP A 280 6.31 -17.25 -9.77
N GLY A 281 5.51 -16.19 -9.70
CA GLY A 281 5.11 -15.35 -10.83
C GLY A 281 4.14 -16.02 -11.83
N LYS A 282 3.89 -17.33 -11.69
CA LYS A 282 3.01 -18.10 -12.58
C LYS A 282 1.74 -18.57 -11.89
N LYS A 283 1.88 -19.18 -10.72
CA LYS A 283 0.77 -19.74 -9.95
C LYS A 283 0.45 -18.88 -8.72
N ILE A 284 1.47 -18.55 -7.93
CA ILE A 284 1.32 -17.74 -6.72
C ILE A 284 1.86 -16.36 -7.02
N ARG A 285 0.99 -15.35 -6.91
CA ARG A 285 1.34 -13.95 -7.04
C ARG A 285 1.46 -13.34 -5.66
N GLY A 286 2.20 -12.25 -5.52
CA GLY A 286 2.34 -11.57 -4.24
C GLY A 286 3.03 -10.24 -4.37
N GLY A 287 2.87 -9.41 -3.36
CA GLY A 287 3.48 -8.09 -3.25
C GLY A 287 3.34 -7.52 -1.84
N GLY A 288 4.02 -6.43 -1.58
CA GLY A 288 3.98 -5.73 -0.30
C GLY A 288 5.36 -5.38 0.25
N HIS A 289 5.38 -5.03 1.52
CA HIS A 289 6.57 -4.64 2.27
C HIS A 289 7.15 -5.79 3.11
N GLY A 290 8.27 -5.52 3.81
CA GLY A 290 8.89 -6.48 4.71
C GLY A 290 7.92 -7.03 5.76
N ASP A 291 7.18 -6.17 6.45
CA ASP A 291 6.27 -6.53 7.54
C ASP A 291 4.81 -6.66 7.11
N ALA A 292 4.48 -6.22 5.91
CA ALA A 292 3.11 -6.19 5.39
C ALA A 292 3.10 -6.66 3.93
N SER A 293 2.65 -7.89 3.68
CA SER A 293 2.59 -8.46 2.34
C SER A 293 1.29 -9.21 2.09
N ALA A 294 1.02 -9.50 0.83
CA ALA A 294 -0.10 -10.31 0.41
C ALA A 294 0.34 -11.39 -0.57
N LEU A 295 -0.29 -12.56 -0.48
CA LEU A 295 -0.15 -13.67 -1.39
C LEU A 295 -1.50 -13.98 -2.04
N TYR A 296 -1.48 -14.29 -3.33
CA TYR A 296 -2.66 -14.69 -4.09
C TYR A 296 -2.47 -16.12 -4.56
N PHE A 297 -3.17 -17.05 -3.91
CA PHE A 297 -3.17 -18.46 -4.27
C PHE A 297 -4.31 -18.77 -5.24
N PRO A 298 -4.09 -19.63 -6.25
CA PRO A 298 -5.14 -20.10 -7.13
C PRO A 298 -6.33 -20.69 -6.38
N HIS A 299 -7.52 -20.49 -6.91
CA HIS A 299 -8.79 -20.90 -6.28
C HIS A 299 -8.88 -22.41 -5.94
N HIS A 300 -8.12 -23.26 -6.60
CA HIS A 300 -8.11 -24.70 -6.35
C HIS A 300 -7.28 -25.13 -5.12
N TYR A 301 -6.53 -24.21 -4.50
CA TYR A 301 -5.83 -24.50 -3.25
C TYR A 301 -6.86 -24.61 -2.11
N SER A 302 -6.66 -25.63 -1.24
CA SER A 302 -7.40 -25.71 0.03
C SER A 302 -6.76 -24.79 1.07
N GLU A 303 -7.52 -24.45 2.11
CA GLU A 303 -7.02 -23.68 3.26
C GLU A 303 -5.81 -24.35 3.92
N GLU A 304 -5.83 -25.69 4.01
CA GLU A 304 -4.72 -26.47 4.53
C GLU A 304 -3.48 -26.38 3.64
N GLN A 305 -3.65 -26.47 2.31
CA GLN A 305 -2.53 -26.31 1.37
C GLN A 305 -1.89 -24.92 1.44
N ILE A 306 -2.70 -23.87 1.62
CA ILE A 306 -2.22 -22.50 1.81
C ILE A 306 -1.40 -22.41 3.10
N ARG A 307 -1.95 -22.89 4.21
CA ARG A 307 -1.29 -22.90 5.51
C ARG A 307 0.03 -23.66 5.47
N GLU A 308 0.02 -24.88 4.94
CA GLU A 308 1.25 -25.71 4.83
C GLU A 308 2.30 -25.08 3.90
N SER A 309 1.89 -24.40 2.83
CA SER A 309 2.80 -23.65 1.97
C SER A 309 3.52 -22.53 2.74
N ILE A 310 2.78 -21.78 3.55
CA ILE A 310 3.36 -20.71 4.39
C ILE A 310 4.32 -21.32 5.42
N LEU A 311 3.92 -22.37 6.13
CA LEU A 311 4.76 -23.06 7.10
C LEU A 311 6.04 -23.65 6.47
N ALA A 312 5.93 -24.21 5.27
CA ALA A 312 7.08 -24.72 4.55
C ALA A 312 8.08 -23.61 4.16
N ALA A 313 7.56 -22.46 3.71
CA ALA A 313 8.39 -21.30 3.42
C ALA A 313 9.06 -20.72 4.68
N MET A 314 8.36 -20.72 5.83
CA MET A 314 8.94 -20.31 7.11
C MET A 314 10.08 -21.24 7.55
N ARG A 315 9.91 -22.54 7.41
CA ARG A 315 10.99 -23.51 7.69
C ARG A 315 12.20 -23.28 6.78
N ALA A 316 11.97 -23.11 5.48
CA ALA A 316 13.04 -22.83 4.51
C ALA A 316 13.78 -21.52 4.80
N GLU A 317 13.06 -20.47 5.22
CA GLU A 317 13.69 -19.20 5.61
C GLU A 317 14.52 -19.34 6.90
N LYS A 318 14.04 -20.10 7.88
CA LYS A 318 14.78 -20.40 9.11
C LYS A 318 16.06 -21.16 8.80
N GLU A 319 16.02 -22.23 8.01
CA GLU A 319 17.19 -23.00 7.58
C GLU A 319 18.19 -22.12 6.82
N ARG A 320 17.71 -21.22 5.96
CA ARG A 320 18.57 -20.27 5.24
C ARG A 320 19.31 -19.30 6.17
N THR A 321 18.64 -18.83 7.23
CA THR A 321 19.27 -17.91 8.20
C THR A 321 20.24 -18.63 9.15
N GLU A 322 19.98 -19.87 9.49
CA GLU A 322 20.83 -20.70 10.34
C GLU A 322 22.03 -21.29 9.55
N THR A 323 21.91 -21.44 8.22
CA THR A 323 22.94 -22.02 7.37
C THR A 323 23.22 -21.14 6.13
N PRO A 324 23.93 -20.01 6.30
CA PRO A 324 24.03 -18.96 5.27
C PRO A 324 24.66 -19.35 3.92
N ASN A 325 25.23 -20.55 3.80
CA ASN A 325 25.91 -21.04 2.59
C ASN A 325 25.09 -22.01 1.73
N VAL A 326 23.82 -22.25 2.05
CA VAL A 326 22.94 -23.14 1.27
C VAL A 326 22.14 -22.33 0.25
N THR A 327 22.20 -22.71 -1.02
CA THR A 327 21.44 -22.02 -2.07
C THR A 327 19.94 -22.36 -2.01
N LEU A 328 19.07 -21.36 -2.35
CA LEU A 328 17.61 -21.54 -2.40
C LEU A 328 17.17 -22.77 -3.19
N GLY A 329 17.89 -23.13 -4.29
CA GLY A 329 17.58 -24.31 -5.09
C GLY A 329 17.81 -25.65 -4.38
N GLU A 330 18.68 -25.68 -3.37
CA GLU A 330 18.94 -26.88 -2.57
C GLU A 330 17.91 -27.06 -1.47
N LEU A 331 17.43 -25.97 -0.85
CA LEU A 331 16.36 -25.96 0.16
C LEU A 331 15.01 -26.46 -0.39
N PHE A 332 14.69 -26.16 -1.66
CA PHE A 332 13.43 -26.57 -2.28
C PHE A 332 13.45 -27.96 -2.92
N LYS A 333 14.58 -28.66 -2.99
CA LYS A 333 14.66 -30.03 -3.58
C LYS A 333 13.82 -31.09 -2.83
N GLY A 334 13.37 -30.80 -1.62
CA GLY A 334 12.52 -31.69 -0.81
C GLY A 334 11.03 -31.34 -0.79
N LEU A 335 10.64 -30.18 -1.29
CA LEU A 335 9.25 -29.72 -1.28
C LEU A 335 8.52 -30.17 -2.55
N LYS A 336 7.71 -31.24 -2.43
CA LYS A 336 6.68 -31.56 -3.43
C LYS A 336 5.52 -30.58 -3.22
N ILE A 337 5.56 -29.43 -3.93
CA ILE A 337 4.45 -28.50 -4.06
C ILE A 337 3.60 -28.88 -5.26
#